data_26285e8d7c78b34f41855d3e5dcc8519
#
_entry.id   26285e8d7c78b34f41855d3e5dcc8519
#
_cell.length_a   1.000
_cell.length_b   1.000
_cell.length_c   1.000
_cell.angle_alpha   90.00
_cell.angle_beta   90.00
_cell.angle_gamma   90.00
#
_symmetry.space_group_name_H-M   'P 1'
#
loop_
_entity.id
_entity.type
_entity.pdbx_description
1 polymer ?
#
loop_
_entity_poly.entity_id
_entity_poly.type
_entity_poly.pdbx_seq_one_letter_code
_entity_poly.pdbx_strand_id
1 'polypeptide(L)'
;MRSTRLLSVRRLLALVVLPIFLFGGCNRGAKPSQIGKKAPDFSVSDGTHSINLANYRGKVVLLNFWASWCGPCIQETPALVELHHERPDLAILAVSIDEDPGAYQRFLNRFHVDLTTVRDPNQTVAKMFGTDGWPETYIIDRNGIIRRKVVGDPDWSNPEIRAFLQTL
;
A
#
# COMPACT_ATOMS: atom_id res chain seq x y z
N MET A 1 25.76 -30.80 -83.51
CA MET A 1 24.35 -30.32 -83.56
C MET A 1 23.70 -30.55 -82.23
N ARG A 2 22.99 -29.59 -81.72
CA ARG A 2 22.20 -29.48 -80.49
C ARG A 2 22.87 -28.86 -79.30
N SER A 3 22.58 -27.57 -79.20
CA SER A 3 22.72 -26.67 -78.11
C SER A 3 21.85 -27.07 -76.91
N THR A 4 22.45 -27.15 -75.73
CA THR A 4 21.69 -27.26 -74.48
C THR A 4 21.94 -25.99 -73.65
N ARG A 5 20.89 -25.21 -73.54
CA ARG A 5 20.86 -23.97 -72.77
C ARG A 5 20.83 -24.32 -71.27
N LEU A 6 21.82 -23.80 -70.54
CA LEU A 6 21.87 -23.79 -69.09
C LEU A 6 20.89 -22.74 -68.57
N LEU A 7 19.79 -23.20 -67.96
CA LEU A 7 18.88 -22.34 -67.22
C LEU A 7 19.47 -22.04 -65.85
N SER A 8 19.87 -20.77 -65.69
CA SER A 8 20.30 -20.21 -64.41
C SER A 8 19.13 -20.08 -63.45
N VAL A 9 19.07 -20.94 -62.45
CA VAL A 9 18.10 -20.83 -61.35
C VAL A 9 18.60 -19.77 -60.38
N ARG A 10 18.15 -18.53 -60.57
CA ARG A 10 18.29 -17.47 -59.56
C ARG A 10 17.39 -17.81 -58.38
N ARG A 11 18.01 -18.33 -57.34
CA ARG A 11 17.32 -18.47 -56.04
C ARG A 11 17.07 -17.06 -55.47
N LEU A 12 15.83 -16.60 -55.55
CA LEU A 12 15.34 -15.46 -54.76
C LEU A 12 15.26 -15.91 -53.29
N LEU A 13 16.22 -15.47 -52.51
CA LEU A 13 16.08 -15.49 -51.06
C LEU A 13 15.13 -14.36 -50.67
N ALA A 14 13.87 -14.70 -50.47
CA ALA A 14 12.91 -13.83 -49.84
C ALA A 14 13.26 -13.75 -48.33
N LEU A 15 13.91 -12.66 -47.94
CA LEU A 15 14.06 -12.27 -46.54
C LEU A 15 12.69 -11.93 -45.98
N VAL A 16 12.09 -12.89 -45.29
CA VAL A 16 10.90 -12.65 -44.46
C VAL A 16 11.38 -11.85 -43.22
N VAL A 17 11.27 -10.54 -43.31
CA VAL A 17 11.42 -9.67 -42.17
C VAL A 17 10.15 -9.83 -41.33
N LEU A 18 10.21 -10.70 -40.32
CA LEU A 18 9.18 -10.84 -39.30
C LEU A 18 9.19 -9.58 -38.43
N PRO A 19 8.13 -8.76 -38.40
CA PRO A 19 8.08 -7.64 -37.47
C PRO A 19 8.01 -8.20 -36.06
N ILE A 20 9.11 -8.03 -35.31
CA ILE A 20 9.10 -8.24 -33.84
C ILE A 20 8.21 -7.15 -33.27
N PHE A 21 6.93 -7.49 -33.08
CA PHE A 21 6.07 -6.71 -32.20
C PHE A 21 6.65 -6.79 -30.79
N LEU A 22 7.47 -5.79 -30.45
CA LEU A 22 7.78 -5.48 -29.08
C LEU A 22 6.46 -5.12 -28.41
N PHE A 23 5.81 -6.12 -27.80
CA PHE A 23 4.79 -5.89 -26.79
C PHE A 23 5.50 -5.13 -25.65
N GLY A 24 5.61 -3.83 -25.81
CA GLY A 24 5.84 -2.91 -24.72
C GLY A 24 4.67 -3.11 -23.76
N GLY A 25 4.83 -4.04 -22.81
CA GLY A 25 3.94 -4.17 -21.69
C GLY A 25 3.85 -2.78 -21.06
N CYS A 26 2.67 -2.16 -21.15
CA CYS A 26 2.34 -0.99 -20.35
C CYS A 26 2.47 -1.41 -18.89
N ASN A 27 3.66 -1.27 -18.35
CA ASN A 27 3.93 -1.29 -16.93
C ASN A 27 3.26 -0.02 -16.39
N ARG A 28 1.91 -0.10 -16.18
CA ARG A 28 1.17 0.96 -15.50
C ARG A 28 1.84 1.11 -14.15
N GLY A 29 2.81 2.01 -14.12
CA GLY A 29 3.52 2.58 -13.01
C GLY A 29 3.35 1.89 -11.65
N ALA A 30 3.82 0.65 -11.51
CA ALA A 30 4.00 0.06 -10.19
C ALA A 30 4.95 1.00 -9.45
N LYS A 31 4.41 1.77 -8.49
CA LYS A 31 5.23 2.64 -7.65
C LYS A 31 6.33 1.78 -7.03
N PRO A 32 7.58 2.25 -6.98
CA PRO A 32 8.68 1.49 -6.40
C PRO A 32 8.29 1.02 -5.00
N SER A 33 8.46 -0.27 -4.70
CA SER A 33 8.21 -0.79 -3.36
C SER A 33 8.96 0.03 -2.32
N GLN A 34 8.26 0.48 -1.29
CA GLN A 34 8.86 1.15 -0.14
C GLN A 34 9.36 0.16 0.92
N ILE A 35 9.12 -1.13 0.74
CA ILE A 35 9.56 -2.18 1.65
C ILE A 35 11.09 -2.19 1.72
N GLY A 36 11.62 -2.24 2.94
CA GLY A 36 13.06 -2.15 3.22
C GLY A 36 13.62 -0.72 3.28
N LYS A 37 12.80 0.30 2.96
CA LYS A 37 13.20 1.71 3.05
C LYS A 37 12.74 2.33 4.36
N LYS A 38 13.39 3.41 4.74
CA LYS A 38 12.95 4.25 5.84
C LYS A 38 11.59 4.85 5.50
N ALA A 39 10.65 4.77 6.44
CA ALA A 39 9.35 5.41 6.31
C ALA A 39 9.54 6.94 6.19
N PRO A 40 8.82 7.60 5.27
CA PRO A 40 8.79 9.05 5.22
C PRO A 40 8.36 9.65 6.56
N ASP A 41 9.12 10.62 7.08
CA ASP A 41 8.69 11.37 8.26
C ASP A 41 7.53 12.30 7.85
N PHE A 42 6.50 12.32 8.70
CA PHE A 42 5.37 13.22 8.50
C PHE A 42 4.82 13.73 9.83
N SER A 43 4.15 14.86 9.75
CA SER A 43 3.28 15.39 10.79
C SER A 43 1.99 15.86 10.13
N VAL A 44 0.84 15.42 10.65
CA VAL A 44 -0.48 15.78 10.14
C VAL A 44 -1.40 16.11 11.31
N SER A 45 -2.27 17.11 11.13
CA SER A 45 -3.26 17.53 12.13
C SER A 45 -4.56 17.93 11.42
N ASP A 46 -5.69 17.60 12.03
CA ASP A 46 -7.02 18.03 11.61
C ASP A 46 -7.60 19.17 12.50
N GLY A 47 -6.75 19.74 13.38
CA GLY A 47 -7.11 20.75 14.34
C GLY A 47 -7.59 20.21 15.69
N THR A 48 -8.04 18.96 15.76
CA THR A 48 -8.47 18.27 16.99
C THR A 48 -7.47 17.19 17.37
N HIS A 49 -7.02 16.42 16.39
CA HIS A 49 -6.08 15.32 16.53
C HIS A 49 -4.82 15.61 15.73
N SER A 50 -3.72 14.99 16.11
CA SER A 50 -2.46 15.07 15.36
C SER A 50 -1.65 13.80 15.49
N ILE A 51 -0.96 13.45 14.39
CA ILE A 51 0.01 12.35 14.35
C ILE A 51 1.33 12.91 13.83
N ASN A 52 2.40 12.68 14.59
CA ASN A 52 3.77 12.90 14.16
C ASN A 52 4.52 11.57 14.27
N LEU A 53 4.93 10.99 13.14
CA LEU A 53 5.57 9.67 13.12
C LEU A 53 6.84 9.62 13.96
N ALA A 54 7.56 10.75 14.08
CA ALA A 54 8.78 10.80 14.88
C ALA A 54 8.56 10.48 16.38
N ASN A 55 7.35 10.71 16.90
CA ASN A 55 7.00 10.42 18.30
C ASN A 55 6.90 8.91 18.59
N TYR A 56 6.91 8.08 17.56
CA TYR A 56 6.78 6.62 17.66
C TYR A 56 8.09 5.87 17.37
N ARG A 57 9.22 6.58 17.36
CA ARG A 57 10.55 5.95 17.23
C ARG A 57 10.76 4.93 18.35
N GLY A 58 11.32 3.76 18.00
CA GLY A 58 11.51 2.65 18.94
C GLY A 58 10.28 1.76 19.15
N LYS A 59 9.13 2.10 18.57
CA LYS A 59 7.93 1.26 18.56
C LYS A 59 7.74 0.61 17.19
N VAL A 60 7.08 -0.53 17.18
CA VAL A 60 6.50 -1.08 15.95
C VAL A 60 5.23 -0.31 15.65
N VAL A 61 5.12 0.22 14.42
CA VAL A 61 4.00 1.06 13.99
C VAL A 61 3.20 0.34 12.90
N LEU A 62 1.89 0.28 13.08
CA LEU A 62 0.92 -0.04 12.04
C LEU A 62 0.31 1.27 11.57
N LEU A 63 0.75 1.78 10.42
CA LEU A 63 0.20 3.00 9.81
C LEU A 63 -0.89 2.59 8.83
N ASN A 64 -2.13 2.75 9.24
CA ASN A 64 -3.32 2.37 8.48
C ASN A 64 -3.94 3.60 7.81
N PHE A 65 -4.24 3.47 6.52
CA PHE A 65 -4.97 4.47 5.73
C PHE A 65 -6.38 3.96 5.43
N TRP A 66 -7.40 4.77 5.72
CA TRP A 66 -8.79 4.34 5.67
C TRP A 66 -9.78 5.48 5.37
N ALA A 67 -11.06 5.14 5.21
CA ALA A 67 -12.15 6.10 5.14
C ALA A 67 -13.46 5.50 5.67
N SER A 68 -14.34 6.35 6.19
CA SER A 68 -15.62 5.95 6.77
C SER A 68 -16.60 5.33 5.76
N TRP A 69 -16.46 5.65 4.50
CA TRP A 69 -17.29 5.16 3.39
C TRP A 69 -16.70 3.91 2.70
N CYS A 70 -15.51 3.48 3.09
CA CYS A 70 -14.81 2.33 2.52
C CYS A 70 -15.32 1.02 3.14
N GLY A 71 -15.99 0.19 2.36
CA GLY A 71 -16.58 -1.07 2.83
C GLY A 71 -15.60 -2.01 3.53
N PRO A 72 -14.45 -2.36 2.93
CA PRO A 72 -13.42 -3.18 3.60
C PRO A 72 -12.85 -2.52 4.86
N CYS A 73 -12.71 -1.18 4.90
CA CYS A 73 -12.25 -0.48 6.11
C CYS A 73 -13.22 -0.64 7.27
N ILE A 74 -14.54 -0.64 6.97
CA ILE A 74 -15.58 -0.90 7.97
C ILE A 74 -15.44 -2.31 8.58
N GLN A 75 -15.05 -3.29 7.76
CA GLN A 75 -14.85 -4.68 8.18
C GLN A 75 -13.56 -4.84 8.99
N GLU A 76 -12.49 -4.16 8.62
CA GLU A 76 -11.18 -4.23 9.28
C GLU A 76 -11.17 -3.57 10.66
N THR A 77 -11.89 -2.46 10.84
CA THR A 77 -11.79 -1.59 12.02
C THR A 77 -11.95 -2.32 13.36
N PRO A 78 -12.96 -3.21 13.57
CA PRO A 78 -13.07 -3.92 14.84
C PRO A 78 -11.84 -4.75 15.19
N ALA A 79 -11.24 -5.42 14.20
CA ALA A 79 -10.04 -6.24 14.41
C ALA A 79 -8.80 -5.40 14.73
N LEU A 80 -8.68 -4.19 14.17
CA LEU A 80 -7.61 -3.24 14.53
C LEU A 80 -7.78 -2.71 15.95
N VAL A 81 -9.00 -2.41 16.38
CA VAL A 81 -9.31 -1.99 17.75
C VAL A 81 -9.01 -3.12 18.75
N GLU A 82 -9.41 -4.36 18.43
CA GLU A 82 -9.07 -5.52 19.26
C GLU A 82 -7.54 -5.72 19.35
N LEU A 83 -6.83 -5.65 18.21
CA LEU A 83 -5.38 -5.73 18.18
C LEU A 83 -4.72 -4.65 19.05
N HIS A 84 -5.25 -3.43 19.05
CA HIS A 84 -4.76 -2.33 19.90
C HIS A 84 -4.85 -2.67 21.38
N HIS A 85 -5.97 -3.24 21.82
CA HIS A 85 -6.17 -3.63 23.22
C HIS A 85 -5.29 -4.81 23.63
N GLU A 86 -5.12 -5.80 22.74
CA GLU A 86 -4.30 -6.97 23.01
C GLU A 86 -2.78 -6.67 22.97
N ARG A 87 -2.37 -5.68 22.17
CA ARG A 87 -0.97 -5.36 21.91
C ARG A 87 -0.69 -3.86 22.13
N PRO A 88 -0.73 -3.39 23.39
CA PRO A 88 -0.47 -1.98 23.72
C PRO A 88 1.00 -1.54 23.46
N ASP A 89 1.89 -2.51 23.18
CA ASP A 89 3.26 -2.28 22.74
C ASP A 89 3.35 -1.81 21.28
N LEU A 90 2.33 -2.07 20.47
CA LEU A 90 2.23 -1.57 19.09
C LEU A 90 1.63 -0.17 19.07
N ALA A 91 2.08 0.64 18.11
CA ALA A 91 1.44 1.92 17.81
C ALA A 91 0.58 1.76 16.55
N ILE A 92 -0.75 1.75 16.71
CA ILE A 92 -1.68 1.75 15.56
C ILE A 92 -2.07 3.19 15.28
N LEU A 93 -1.63 3.70 14.12
CA LEU A 93 -1.85 5.07 13.67
C LEU A 93 -2.81 5.04 12.48
N ALA A 94 -4.02 5.51 12.66
CA ALA A 94 -5.09 5.45 11.67
C ALA A 94 -5.30 6.82 11.01
N VAL A 95 -4.87 6.97 9.76
CA VAL A 95 -5.02 8.21 8.99
C VAL A 95 -6.21 8.08 8.06
N SER A 96 -7.26 8.83 8.35
CA SER A 96 -8.47 8.87 7.53
C SER A 96 -8.34 9.90 6.40
N ILE A 97 -8.84 9.53 5.22
CA ILE A 97 -8.95 10.44 4.08
C ILE A 97 -10.34 11.07 3.94
N ASP A 98 -11.20 10.94 4.94
CA ASP A 98 -12.55 11.53 4.90
C ASP A 98 -12.50 13.06 4.69
N GLU A 99 -13.26 13.55 3.72
CA GLU A 99 -13.45 14.98 3.50
C GLU A 99 -14.45 15.58 4.50
N ASP A 100 -15.52 14.81 4.82
CA ASP A 100 -16.55 15.21 5.80
C ASP A 100 -16.11 14.87 7.23
N PRO A 101 -15.83 15.89 8.08
CA PRO A 101 -15.49 15.66 9.48
C PRO A 101 -16.63 15.01 10.26
N GLY A 102 -17.88 15.25 9.87
CA GLY A 102 -19.04 14.64 10.51
C GLY A 102 -19.13 13.13 10.24
N ALA A 103 -18.85 12.70 9.00
CA ALA A 103 -18.82 11.28 8.65
C ALA A 103 -17.71 10.55 9.42
N TYR A 104 -16.50 11.14 9.45
CA TYR A 104 -15.38 10.65 10.25
C TYR A 104 -15.76 10.48 11.72
N GLN A 105 -16.32 11.51 12.36
CA GLN A 105 -16.68 11.44 13.78
C GLN A 105 -17.79 10.42 14.06
N ARG A 106 -18.81 10.33 13.19
CA ARG A 106 -19.86 9.30 13.32
C ARG A 106 -19.29 7.89 13.24
N PHE A 107 -18.31 7.68 12.38
CA PHE A 107 -17.61 6.40 12.26
C PHE A 107 -16.87 6.04 13.54
N LEU A 108 -16.04 6.96 14.07
CA LEU A 108 -15.29 6.74 15.32
C LEU A 108 -16.24 6.35 16.47
N ASN A 109 -17.34 7.08 16.61
CA ASN A 109 -18.33 6.82 17.65
C ASN A 109 -19.03 5.47 17.46
N ARG A 110 -19.40 5.13 16.22
CA ARG A 110 -20.13 3.89 15.91
C ARG A 110 -19.30 2.64 16.21
N PHE A 111 -18.02 2.68 15.92
CA PHE A 111 -17.10 1.55 16.09
C PHE A 111 -16.26 1.63 17.36
N HIS A 112 -16.52 2.62 18.23
CA HIS A 112 -15.77 2.87 19.47
C HIS A 112 -14.26 2.90 19.23
N VAL A 113 -13.86 3.61 18.16
CA VAL A 113 -12.44 3.67 17.75
C VAL A 113 -11.67 4.53 18.73
N ASP A 114 -10.81 3.91 19.51
CA ASP A 114 -9.90 4.53 20.49
C ASP A 114 -8.43 4.49 20.05
N LEU A 115 -8.22 4.17 18.76
CA LEU A 115 -6.90 4.25 18.12
C LEU A 115 -6.40 5.70 18.05
N THR A 116 -5.08 5.86 17.95
CA THR A 116 -4.52 7.16 17.55
C THR A 116 -4.92 7.46 16.11
N THR A 117 -5.83 8.40 15.91
CA THR A 117 -6.39 8.70 14.57
C THR A 117 -6.35 10.19 14.26
N VAL A 118 -6.33 10.52 12.96
CA VAL A 118 -6.37 11.88 12.42
C VAL A 118 -7.00 11.86 11.04
N ARG A 119 -7.64 12.97 10.66
CA ARG A 119 -8.18 13.14 9.33
C ARG A 119 -7.20 13.92 8.43
N ASP A 120 -6.91 13.37 7.25
CA ASP A 120 -6.06 13.97 6.19
C ASP A 120 -6.83 14.02 4.85
N PRO A 121 -7.80 14.93 4.69
CA PRO A 121 -8.68 15.00 3.52
C PRO A 121 -7.90 15.28 2.22
N ASN A 122 -6.73 15.89 2.31
CA ASN A 122 -5.86 16.15 1.17
C ASN A 122 -5.02 14.92 0.76
N GLN A 123 -5.08 13.84 1.54
CA GLN A 123 -4.33 12.60 1.31
C GLN A 123 -2.81 12.85 1.23
N THR A 124 -2.31 13.83 1.97
CA THR A 124 -0.91 14.24 1.92
C THR A 124 0.00 13.11 2.37
N VAL A 125 -0.34 12.49 3.50
CA VAL A 125 0.44 11.37 4.07
C VAL A 125 0.30 10.13 3.19
N ALA A 126 -0.91 9.80 2.73
CA ALA A 126 -1.15 8.67 1.85
C ALA A 126 -0.31 8.75 0.55
N LYS A 127 -0.24 9.95 -0.06
CA LYS A 127 0.59 10.20 -1.25
C LYS A 127 2.08 10.01 -0.98
N MET A 128 2.59 10.42 0.20
CA MET A 128 3.99 10.22 0.60
C MET A 128 4.34 8.73 0.67
N PHE A 129 3.42 7.89 1.15
CA PHE A 129 3.57 6.44 1.23
C PHE A 129 3.24 5.71 -0.08
N GLY A 130 2.74 6.42 -1.09
CA GLY A 130 2.34 5.82 -2.36
C GLY A 130 1.10 4.95 -2.25
N THR A 131 0.23 5.26 -1.28
CA THR A 131 -1.07 4.63 -1.11
C THR A 131 -2.06 5.17 -2.14
N ASP A 132 -2.81 4.27 -2.78
CA ASP A 132 -3.81 4.58 -3.79
C ASP A 132 -5.06 3.70 -3.70
N GLY A 133 -5.18 2.92 -2.62
CA GLY A 133 -6.34 2.09 -2.29
C GLY A 133 -6.58 2.05 -0.77
N TRP A 134 -7.80 1.68 -0.37
CA TRP A 134 -8.22 1.64 1.02
C TRP A 134 -8.91 0.30 1.35
N PRO A 135 -8.61 -0.30 2.54
CA PRO A 135 -7.54 0.08 3.46
C PRO A 135 -6.16 -0.37 2.98
N GLU A 136 -5.13 0.37 3.39
CA GLU A 136 -3.73 -0.04 3.28
C GLU A 136 -3.00 0.20 4.59
N THR A 137 -2.26 -0.81 5.06
CA THR A 137 -1.48 -0.71 6.29
C THR A 137 0.01 -0.94 6.03
N TYR A 138 0.84 0.00 6.46
CA TYR A 138 2.29 -0.13 6.46
C TYR A 138 2.77 -0.56 7.83
N ILE A 139 3.48 -1.69 7.90
CA ILE A 139 4.11 -2.18 9.13
C ILE A 139 5.55 -1.66 9.15
N ILE A 140 5.85 -0.84 10.14
CA ILE A 140 7.13 -0.14 10.31
C ILE A 140 7.78 -0.66 11.57
N ASP A 141 9.05 -1.05 11.50
CA ASP A 141 9.80 -1.56 12.65
C ASP A 141 10.28 -0.43 13.59
N ARG A 142 10.91 -0.82 14.73
CA ARG A 142 11.44 0.11 15.72
C ARG A 142 12.51 1.06 15.18
N ASN A 143 13.17 0.69 14.07
CA ASN A 143 14.17 1.53 13.40
C ASN A 143 13.53 2.50 12.37
N GLY A 144 12.21 2.41 12.17
CA GLY A 144 11.48 3.21 11.20
C GLY A 144 11.57 2.67 9.78
N ILE A 145 11.89 1.38 9.60
CA ILE A 145 11.97 0.75 8.28
C ILE A 145 10.63 0.08 7.98
N ILE A 146 10.09 0.33 6.79
CA ILE A 146 8.89 -0.33 6.31
C ILE A 146 9.20 -1.81 6.04
N ARG A 147 8.56 -2.71 6.76
CA ARG A 147 8.79 -4.15 6.67
C ARG A 147 7.75 -4.87 5.83
N ARG A 148 6.52 -4.35 5.82
CA ARG A 148 5.42 -4.93 5.03
C ARG A 148 4.42 -3.84 4.64
N LYS A 149 3.77 -4.01 3.50
CA LYS A 149 2.55 -3.33 3.08
C LYS A 149 1.44 -4.37 3.01
N VAL A 150 0.36 -4.13 3.68
CA VAL A 150 -0.85 -4.97 3.67
C VAL A 150 -1.93 -4.18 2.95
N VAL A 151 -2.61 -4.81 2.00
CA VAL A 151 -3.67 -4.20 1.18
C VAL A 151 -4.97 -4.94 1.45
N GLY A 152 -6.05 -4.20 1.66
CA GLY A 152 -7.35 -4.76 2.02
C GLY A 152 -7.47 -5.01 3.53
N ASP A 153 -8.51 -5.75 3.91
CA ASP A 153 -8.88 -6.11 5.28
C ASP A 153 -8.29 -7.49 5.67
N PRO A 154 -7.05 -7.57 6.14
CA PRO A 154 -6.48 -8.84 6.56
C PRO A 154 -7.11 -9.31 7.87
N ASP A 155 -7.04 -10.60 8.09
CA ASP A 155 -7.31 -11.17 9.42
C ASP A 155 -6.15 -10.83 10.38
N TRP A 156 -6.30 -9.76 11.17
CA TRP A 156 -5.31 -9.34 12.17
C TRP A 156 -5.12 -10.36 13.31
N SER A 157 -6.01 -11.35 13.45
CA SER A 157 -5.86 -12.46 14.39
C SER A 157 -4.99 -13.59 13.82
N ASN A 158 -4.69 -13.57 12.52
CA ASN A 158 -3.91 -14.61 11.84
C ASN A 158 -2.57 -14.84 12.53
N PRO A 159 -2.23 -16.09 12.92
CA PRO A 159 -1.00 -16.43 13.65
C PRO A 159 0.28 -16.00 12.91
N GLU A 160 0.31 -16.04 11.58
CA GLU A 160 1.49 -15.64 10.80
C GLU A 160 1.73 -14.12 10.89
N ILE A 161 0.65 -13.31 10.83
CA ILE A 161 0.76 -11.86 11.02
C ILE A 161 1.21 -11.56 12.44
N ARG A 162 0.62 -12.23 13.44
CA ARG A 162 0.97 -12.08 14.86
C ARG A 162 2.43 -12.46 15.13
N ALA A 163 2.88 -13.60 14.61
CA ALA A 163 4.28 -14.02 14.72
C ALA A 163 5.23 -13.02 14.03
N PHE A 164 4.86 -12.53 12.85
CA PHE A 164 5.66 -11.50 12.17
C PHE A 164 5.81 -10.24 13.01
N LEU A 165 4.73 -9.73 13.59
CA LEU A 165 4.76 -8.54 14.46
C LEU A 165 5.64 -8.74 15.71
N GLN A 166 5.82 -9.97 16.18
CA GLN A 166 6.70 -10.30 17.31
C GLN A 166 8.18 -10.26 16.94
N THR A 167 8.52 -10.39 15.65
CA THR A 167 9.92 -10.37 15.17
C THR A 167 10.47 -8.95 14.99
N LEU A 168 9.64 -7.93 15.09
CA LEU A 168 9.97 -6.52 14.86
C LEU A 168 10.21 -5.80 16.20
#